data_f31ea78ff457d069ccc4eb557b98d8a2
#
_entry.id   f31ea78ff457d069ccc4eb557b98d8a2
#
_cell.length_a   1.000
_cell.length_b   1.000
_cell.length_c   1.000
_cell.angle_alpha   90.00
_cell.angle_beta   90.00
_cell.angle_gamma   90.00
#
_symmetry.space_group_name_H-M   'P 1'
#
loop_
_entity.id
_entity.type
_entity.pdbx_description
1 polymer ?
#
loop_
_entity_poly.entity_id
_entity_poly.type
_entity_poly.pdbx_seq_one_letter_code
_entity_poly.pdbx_strand_id
1 'polypeptide(L)'
;FITTEVGQHQMWAAQYFHFDHPNRWMTSGGLGTMGYGFPAAIGVQVAHPKATVIDVAGEASFLMNMQELSTAVQYRLPVKIFILNNRYMGMVRQWQELLYGGRYSESYSDSLPDFVKLAEAYGARGLRALKPEDVDPVIEEMLNSDQLTIARSEEHTSELQSPMYL
;
A
#
# COMPACT_ATOMS: atom_id res chain seq x y z
N PHE A 1 3.15 12.14 6.80
CA PHE A 1 1.74 11.71 6.74
C PHE A 1 1.64 10.31 6.20
N ILE A 2 0.78 9.51 6.81
CA ILE A 2 0.48 8.17 6.35
C ILE A 2 -0.95 8.13 5.83
N THR A 3 -1.13 7.64 4.62
CA THR A 3 -2.42 7.19 4.12
C THR A 3 -2.43 5.68 4.02
N THR A 4 -3.57 5.05 4.06
CA THR A 4 -3.64 3.62 3.83
C THR A 4 -4.74 3.26 2.86
N GLU A 5 -4.45 2.30 2.03
CA GLU A 5 -5.46 1.48 1.40
C GLU A 5 -6.15 0.60 2.43
N VAL A 6 -7.19 -0.13 2.03
CA VAL A 6 -7.96 -1.00 2.94
C VAL A 6 -7.60 -2.46 2.74
N GLY A 7 -7.25 -3.12 3.84
CA GLY A 7 -6.84 -4.52 3.89
C GLY A 7 -6.01 -4.85 5.13
N GLN A 8 -5.32 -5.99 5.14
CA GLN A 8 -4.43 -6.37 6.24
C GLN A 8 -3.30 -5.36 6.46
N HIS A 9 -2.74 -4.81 5.39
CA HIS A 9 -1.73 -3.75 5.44
C HIS A 9 -2.20 -2.51 6.23
N GLN A 10 -3.49 -2.15 6.14
CA GLN A 10 -4.11 -1.08 6.94
C GLN A 10 -4.04 -1.40 8.44
N MET A 11 -4.37 -2.64 8.80
CA MET A 11 -4.34 -3.08 10.20
C MET A 11 -2.91 -3.13 10.73
N TRP A 12 -1.96 -3.61 9.96
CA TRP A 12 -0.54 -3.63 10.37
C TRP A 12 0.02 -2.21 10.52
N ALA A 13 -0.28 -1.33 9.58
CA ALA A 13 0.13 0.06 9.72
C ALA A 13 -0.46 0.71 10.97
N ALA A 14 -1.73 0.43 11.30
CA ALA A 14 -2.35 0.93 12.51
C ALA A 14 -1.75 0.35 13.81
N GLN A 15 -1.27 -0.90 13.77
CA GLN A 15 -0.70 -1.58 14.95
C GLN A 15 0.76 -1.20 15.19
N TYR A 16 1.55 -1.05 14.14
CA TYR A 16 3.00 -0.96 14.25
C TYR A 16 3.57 0.43 14.00
N PHE A 17 2.82 1.32 13.34
CA PHE A 17 3.29 2.69 13.13
C PHE A 17 2.97 3.56 14.35
N HIS A 18 3.98 4.24 14.87
CA HIS A 18 3.84 5.17 16.00
C HIS A 18 3.71 6.60 15.49
N PHE A 19 2.69 7.31 15.98
CA PHE A 19 2.41 8.69 15.60
C PHE A 19 2.79 9.64 16.73
N ASP A 20 3.69 10.59 16.44
CA ASP A 20 4.10 11.64 17.38
C ASP A 20 3.20 12.88 17.29
N HIS A 21 2.46 13.01 16.21
CA HIS A 21 1.61 14.17 15.96
C HIS A 21 0.19 13.76 15.55
N PRO A 22 -0.84 14.47 16.02
CA PRO A 22 -2.21 14.22 15.61
C PRO A 22 -2.43 14.55 14.12
N ASN A 23 -3.52 13.99 13.57
CA ASN A 23 -3.95 14.25 12.18
C ASN A 23 -2.89 13.90 11.12
N ARG A 24 -2.10 12.85 11.36
CA ARG A 24 -1.11 12.34 10.42
C ARG A 24 -1.48 11.01 9.78
N TRP A 25 -2.66 10.52 10.11
CA TRP A 25 -3.21 9.24 9.65
C TRP A 25 -4.52 9.44 8.90
N MET A 26 -4.57 9.06 7.62
CA MET A 26 -5.76 9.08 6.77
C MET A 26 -6.09 7.68 6.31
N THR A 27 -7.24 7.20 6.70
CA THR A 27 -7.69 5.85 6.39
C THR A 27 -9.21 5.78 6.30
N SER A 28 -9.73 4.89 5.47
CA SER A 28 -11.16 4.58 5.42
C SER A 28 -11.52 3.56 6.51
N GLY A 29 -11.53 4.01 7.78
CA GLY A 29 -11.78 3.13 8.94
C GLY A 29 -13.26 2.84 9.20
N GLY A 30 -14.18 3.61 8.63
CA GLY A 30 -15.62 3.42 8.78
C GLY A 30 -16.20 2.47 7.74
N LEU A 31 -16.23 2.90 6.49
CA LEU A 31 -16.77 2.11 5.38
C LEU A 31 -15.78 1.08 4.82
N GLY A 32 -14.48 1.23 5.07
CA GLY A 32 -13.47 0.32 4.57
C GLY A 32 -13.36 0.35 3.03
N THR A 33 -13.33 1.54 2.46
CA THR A 33 -13.31 1.74 1.00
C THR A 33 -11.93 1.43 0.44
N MET A 34 -11.78 0.31 -0.26
CA MET A 34 -10.59 0.01 -1.04
C MET A 34 -10.38 1.05 -2.14
N GLY A 35 -9.14 1.42 -2.42
CA GLY A 35 -8.82 2.50 -3.37
C GLY A 35 -8.86 3.90 -2.78
N TYR A 36 -8.98 4.04 -1.45
CA TYR A 36 -8.99 5.34 -0.76
C TYR A 36 -7.59 5.94 -0.59
N GLY A 37 -6.59 5.11 -0.29
CA GLY A 37 -5.29 5.53 0.23
C GLY A 37 -4.51 6.42 -0.73
N PHE A 38 -4.31 5.98 -1.96
CA PHE A 38 -3.52 6.73 -2.93
C PHE A 38 -4.17 8.08 -3.33
N PRO A 39 -5.46 8.16 -3.67
CA PRO A 39 -6.11 9.47 -3.88
C PRO A 39 -6.04 10.40 -2.67
N ALA A 40 -6.15 9.86 -1.46
CA ALA A 40 -5.97 10.65 -0.24
C ALA A 40 -4.53 11.16 -0.10
N ALA A 41 -3.51 10.34 -0.44
CA ALA A 41 -2.11 10.75 -0.44
C ALA A 41 -1.85 11.92 -1.40
N ILE A 42 -2.45 11.90 -2.58
CA ILE A 42 -2.40 13.01 -3.53
C ILE A 42 -2.96 14.29 -2.89
N GLY A 43 -4.14 14.20 -2.27
CA GLY A 43 -4.76 15.35 -1.59
C GLY A 43 -3.90 15.90 -0.46
N VAL A 44 -3.32 15.01 0.36
CA VAL A 44 -2.39 15.41 1.43
C VAL A 44 -1.13 16.05 0.88
N GLN A 45 -0.55 15.51 -0.19
CA GLN A 45 0.67 16.07 -0.79
C GLN A 45 0.43 17.46 -1.39
N VAL A 46 -0.75 17.69 -1.98
CA VAL A 46 -1.15 19.02 -2.47
C VAL A 46 -1.29 20.00 -1.31
N ALA A 47 -1.92 19.58 -0.21
CA ALA A 47 -2.11 20.42 0.98
C ALA A 47 -0.80 20.68 1.74
N HIS A 48 0.14 19.74 1.67
CA HIS A 48 1.43 19.78 2.39
C HIS A 48 2.61 19.48 1.45
N PRO A 49 2.96 20.42 0.53
CA PRO A 49 3.92 20.14 -0.55
C PRO A 49 5.33 19.75 -0.10
N LYS A 50 5.72 20.13 1.13
CA LYS A 50 7.06 19.85 1.68
C LYS A 50 7.08 18.63 2.62
N ALA A 51 5.94 18.03 2.87
CA ALA A 51 5.85 16.87 3.76
C ALA A 51 6.15 15.57 3.02
N THR A 52 6.71 14.62 3.73
CA THR A 52 6.75 13.23 3.27
C THR A 52 5.36 12.61 3.44
N VAL A 53 4.80 12.11 2.34
CA VAL A 53 3.50 11.44 2.32
C VAL A 53 3.70 10.01 1.83
N ILE A 54 3.27 9.06 2.64
CA ILE A 54 3.44 7.63 2.36
C ILE A 54 2.04 6.98 2.33
N ASP A 55 1.75 6.30 1.25
CA ASP A 55 0.59 5.41 1.14
C ASP A 55 1.01 3.97 1.39
N VAL A 56 0.45 3.35 2.43
CA VAL A 56 0.64 1.92 2.71
C VAL A 56 -0.49 1.17 2.04
N ALA A 57 -0.13 0.40 1.02
CA ALA A 57 -1.09 -0.19 0.10
C ALA A 57 -0.99 -1.71 0.05
N GLY A 58 -2.10 -2.37 -0.26
CA GLY A 58 -2.14 -3.72 -0.79
C GLY A 58 -2.32 -3.66 -2.30
N GLU A 59 -1.86 -4.68 -3.01
CA GLU A 59 -1.85 -4.70 -4.47
C GLU A 59 -3.24 -4.55 -5.09
N ALA A 60 -4.23 -5.27 -4.59
CA ALA A 60 -5.59 -5.23 -5.11
C ALA A 60 -6.27 -3.88 -4.86
N SER A 61 -6.05 -3.30 -3.70
CA SER A 61 -6.61 -2.01 -3.31
C SER A 61 -6.01 -0.86 -4.11
N PHE A 62 -4.69 -0.86 -4.29
CA PHE A 62 -3.99 0.13 -5.12
C PHE A 62 -4.47 0.11 -6.58
N LEU A 63 -4.70 -1.08 -7.14
CA LEU A 63 -5.16 -1.22 -8.53
C LEU A 63 -6.54 -0.59 -8.78
N MET A 64 -7.35 -0.38 -7.75
CA MET A 64 -8.68 0.23 -7.89
C MET A 64 -8.64 1.70 -8.32
N ASN A 65 -7.54 2.41 -8.00
CA ASN A 65 -7.35 3.82 -8.34
C ASN A 65 -5.94 4.13 -8.91
N MET A 66 -5.29 3.13 -9.51
CA MET A 66 -3.95 3.31 -10.10
C MET A 66 -3.90 4.38 -11.21
N GLN A 67 -5.03 4.68 -11.85
CA GLN A 67 -5.11 5.72 -12.88
C GLN A 67 -4.76 7.11 -12.35
N GLU A 68 -4.85 7.32 -11.03
CA GLU A 68 -4.46 8.58 -10.38
C GLU A 68 -2.93 8.80 -10.40
N LEU A 69 -2.15 7.79 -10.82
CA LEU A 69 -0.74 7.98 -11.16
C LEU A 69 -0.55 9.10 -12.19
N SER A 70 -1.47 9.21 -13.16
CA SER A 70 -1.46 10.31 -14.13
C SER A 70 -1.55 11.68 -13.45
N THR A 71 -2.45 11.81 -12.48
CA THR A 71 -2.60 13.03 -11.68
C THR A 71 -1.34 13.35 -10.89
N ALA A 72 -0.80 12.37 -10.17
CA ALA A 72 0.39 12.55 -9.35
C ALA A 72 1.62 12.94 -10.19
N VAL A 73 1.84 12.30 -11.33
CA VAL A 73 2.95 12.62 -12.25
C VAL A 73 2.74 13.99 -12.89
N GLN A 74 1.52 14.30 -13.35
CA GLN A 74 1.19 15.59 -13.97
C GLN A 74 1.55 16.77 -13.07
N TYR A 75 1.27 16.64 -11.76
CA TYR A 75 1.52 17.68 -10.77
C TYR A 75 2.86 17.52 -10.03
N ARG A 76 3.68 16.54 -10.41
CA ARG A 76 5.00 16.26 -9.81
C ARG A 76 4.93 16.07 -8.31
N LEU A 77 3.93 15.30 -7.85
CA LEU A 77 3.72 15.02 -6.44
C LEU A 77 4.62 13.87 -5.99
N PRO A 78 5.56 14.07 -5.05
CA PRO A 78 6.54 13.06 -4.66
C PRO A 78 5.98 12.06 -3.64
N VAL A 79 4.74 11.61 -3.84
CA VAL A 79 4.10 10.60 -2.98
C VAL A 79 4.89 9.30 -3.00
N LYS A 80 4.96 8.63 -1.86
CA LYS A 80 5.59 7.33 -1.68
C LYS A 80 4.51 6.27 -1.52
N ILE A 81 4.45 5.31 -2.42
CA ILE A 81 3.50 4.20 -2.38
C ILE A 81 4.26 2.95 -2.03
N PHE A 82 3.97 2.38 -0.84
CA PHE A 82 4.59 1.14 -0.38
C PHE A 82 3.57 0.00 -0.46
N ILE A 83 3.74 -0.87 -1.45
CA ILE A 83 2.83 -1.99 -1.71
C ILE A 83 3.33 -3.25 -1.00
N LEU A 84 2.56 -3.72 -0.02
CA LEU A 84 2.73 -5.02 0.62
C LEU A 84 1.97 -6.06 -0.21
N ASN A 85 2.71 -6.79 -1.06
CA ASN A 85 2.12 -7.71 -2.02
C ASN A 85 2.13 -9.14 -1.50
N ASN A 86 0.97 -9.67 -1.21
CA ASN A 86 0.78 -11.08 -0.86
C ASN A 86 -0.12 -11.84 -1.83
N ARG A 87 -0.55 -11.21 -2.91
CA ARG A 87 -1.42 -11.76 -3.95
C ARG A 87 -2.82 -12.13 -3.47
N TYR A 88 -3.24 -11.60 -2.32
CA TYR A 88 -4.56 -11.87 -1.76
C TYR A 88 -5.28 -10.59 -1.35
N MET A 89 -6.58 -10.58 -1.51
CA MET A 89 -7.42 -9.71 -0.71
C MET A 89 -7.45 -10.28 0.73
N GLY A 90 -6.41 -9.94 1.51
CA GLY A 90 -6.06 -10.64 2.73
C GLY A 90 -7.15 -10.62 3.80
N MET A 91 -7.87 -9.52 3.96
CA MET A 91 -9.03 -9.44 4.87
C MET A 91 -10.18 -10.34 4.44
N VAL A 92 -10.47 -10.40 3.14
CA VAL A 92 -11.50 -11.31 2.60
C VAL A 92 -11.10 -12.76 2.87
N ARG A 93 -9.85 -13.11 2.57
CA ARG A 93 -9.31 -14.44 2.85
C ARG A 93 -9.38 -14.78 4.34
N GLN A 94 -9.05 -13.87 5.21
CA GLN A 94 -9.11 -14.05 6.67
C GLN A 94 -10.53 -14.43 7.13
N TRP A 95 -11.54 -13.77 6.61
CA TRP A 95 -12.93 -14.13 6.93
C TRP A 95 -13.31 -15.48 6.37
N GLN A 96 -12.87 -15.82 5.17
CA GLN A 96 -13.09 -17.14 4.59
C GLN A 96 -12.48 -18.25 5.45
N GLU A 97 -11.30 -18.02 6.02
CA GLU A 97 -10.66 -18.96 6.95
C GLU A 97 -11.42 -19.05 8.27
N LEU A 98 -11.62 -17.92 8.95
CA LEU A 98 -12.12 -17.88 10.32
C LEU A 98 -13.63 -18.16 10.43
N LEU A 99 -14.43 -17.65 9.50
CA LEU A 99 -15.89 -17.67 9.60
C LEU A 99 -16.54 -18.64 8.63
N TYR A 100 -15.88 -18.99 7.54
CA TYR A 100 -16.46 -19.81 6.48
C TYR A 100 -15.75 -21.14 6.26
N GLY A 101 -14.99 -21.62 7.25
CA GLY A 101 -14.38 -22.95 7.24
C GLY A 101 -13.41 -23.19 6.10
N GLY A 102 -12.67 -22.16 5.69
CA GLY A 102 -11.67 -22.26 4.61
C GLY A 102 -12.28 -22.36 3.20
N ARG A 103 -13.54 -21.98 3.02
CA ARG A 103 -14.18 -21.94 1.70
C ARG A 103 -13.73 -20.69 0.95
N TYR A 104 -12.56 -20.79 0.29
CA TYR A 104 -12.00 -19.71 -0.50
C TYR A 104 -12.75 -19.50 -1.80
N SER A 105 -12.99 -18.20 -2.14
CA SER A 105 -13.59 -17.81 -3.40
C SER A 105 -13.10 -16.39 -3.75
N GLU A 106 -12.47 -16.26 -4.93
CA GLU A 106 -12.08 -15.00 -5.56
C GLU A 106 -11.26 -14.04 -4.67
N SER A 107 -10.53 -14.54 -3.67
CA SER A 107 -9.66 -13.74 -2.81
C SER A 107 -8.18 -13.76 -3.23
N TYR A 108 -7.81 -14.61 -4.19
CA TYR A 108 -6.47 -14.73 -4.73
C TYR A 108 -6.35 -13.99 -6.07
N SER A 109 -5.27 -13.23 -6.23
CA SER A 109 -4.94 -12.52 -7.46
C SER A 109 -3.85 -13.28 -8.22
N ASP A 110 -4.26 -14.09 -9.20
CA ASP A 110 -3.30 -14.85 -10.01
C ASP A 110 -2.52 -13.96 -10.98
N SER A 111 -3.19 -12.98 -11.57
CA SER A 111 -2.62 -12.07 -12.55
C SER A 111 -2.52 -10.65 -11.99
N LEU A 112 -1.31 -10.26 -11.60
CA LEU A 112 -0.99 -8.90 -11.15
C LEU A 112 -0.02 -8.25 -12.14
N PRO A 113 -0.10 -6.93 -12.34
CA PRO A 113 0.90 -6.22 -13.13
C PRO A 113 2.26 -6.24 -12.42
N ASP A 114 3.31 -6.08 -13.19
CA ASP A 114 4.60 -5.70 -12.65
C ASP A 114 4.55 -4.23 -12.22
N PHE A 115 4.48 -3.97 -10.91
CA PHE A 115 4.30 -2.63 -10.37
C PHE A 115 5.51 -1.71 -10.62
N VAL A 116 6.71 -2.27 -10.82
CA VAL A 116 7.89 -1.49 -11.22
C VAL A 116 7.70 -0.98 -12.64
N LYS A 117 7.35 -1.87 -13.56
CA LYS A 117 7.06 -1.47 -14.95
C LYS A 117 5.84 -0.56 -15.06
N LEU A 118 4.84 -0.75 -14.20
CA LEU A 118 3.69 0.14 -14.12
C LEU A 118 4.12 1.56 -13.71
N ALA A 119 4.96 1.69 -12.68
CA ALA A 119 5.52 2.98 -12.28
C ALA A 119 6.27 3.64 -13.42
N GLU A 120 7.17 2.90 -14.08
CA GLU A 120 7.96 3.39 -15.21
C GLU A 120 7.08 3.82 -16.39
N ALA A 121 6.01 3.09 -16.69
CA ALA A 121 5.09 3.43 -17.77
C ALA A 121 4.36 4.76 -17.54
N TYR A 122 4.16 5.15 -16.27
CA TYR A 122 3.63 6.47 -15.91
C TYR A 122 4.71 7.55 -15.74
N GLY A 123 6.00 7.20 -15.85
CA GLY A 123 7.13 8.12 -15.60
C GLY A 123 7.43 8.33 -14.11
N ALA A 124 7.00 7.41 -13.27
CA ALA A 124 7.33 7.34 -11.85
C ALA A 124 8.50 6.38 -11.59
N ARG A 125 9.06 6.42 -10.40
CA ARG A 125 10.12 5.50 -9.98
C ARG A 125 9.53 4.22 -9.43
N GLY A 126 10.02 3.07 -9.90
CA GLY A 126 9.65 1.75 -9.38
C GLY A 126 10.80 1.11 -8.61
N LEU A 127 10.51 0.55 -7.43
CA LEU A 127 11.46 -0.17 -6.58
C LEU A 127 10.86 -1.52 -6.17
N ARG A 128 11.74 -2.49 -5.87
CA ARG A 128 11.31 -3.84 -5.47
C ARG A 128 12.18 -4.41 -4.36
N ALA A 129 11.55 -4.92 -3.31
CA ALA A 129 12.15 -5.76 -2.29
C ALA A 129 11.65 -7.21 -2.49
N LEU A 130 12.56 -8.16 -2.73
CA LEU A 130 12.22 -9.57 -2.96
C LEU A 130 12.42 -10.43 -1.72
N LYS A 131 13.19 -9.95 -0.76
CA LYS A 131 13.54 -10.64 0.48
C LYS A 131 13.68 -9.63 1.61
N PRO A 132 13.63 -10.07 2.87
CA PRO A 132 13.64 -9.16 4.03
C PRO A 132 14.82 -8.18 4.04
N GLU A 133 16.00 -8.61 3.60
CA GLU A 133 17.21 -7.78 3.59
C GLU A 133 17.13 -6.61 2.60
N ASP A 134 16.23 -6.69 1.62
CA ASP A 134 16.04 -5.64 0.61
C ASP A 134 15.12 -4.52 1.14
N VAL A 135 14.35 -4.75 2.22
CA VAL A 135 13.27 -3.86 2.65
C VAL A 135 13.82 -2.51 3.11
N ASP A 136 14.77 -2.52 4.04
CA ASP A 136 15.34 -1.28 4.57
C ASP A 136 16.01 -0.42 3.50
N PRO A 137 16.89 -0.97 2.63
CA PRO A 137 17.46 -0.22 1.50
C PRO A 137 16.41 0.37 0.55
N VAL A 138 15.36 -0.39 0.25
CA VAL A 138 14.27 0.06 -0.64
C VAL A 138 13.46 1.18 0.01
N ILE A 139 13.16 1.09 1.30
CA ILE A 139 12.49 2.16 2.03
C ILE A 139 13.36 3.42 2.06
N GLU A 140 14.63 3.29 2.36
CA GLU A 140 15.56 4.43 2.38
C GLU A 140 15.63 5.10 0.99
N GLU A 141 15.77 4.32 -0.07
CA GLU A 141 15.80 4.84 -1.43
C GLU A 141 14.47 5.51 -1.82
N MET A 142 13.33 4.91 -1.43
CA MET A 142 12.01 5.48 -1.64
C MET A 142 11.86 6.84 -0.94
N LEU A 143 12.27 6.94 0.32
CA LEU A 143 12.14 8.16 1.12
C LEU A 143 13.04 9.30 0.60
N ASN A 144 14.22 8.96 0.09
CA ASN A 144 15.17 9.93 -0.47
C ASN A 144 14.84 10.37 -1.90
N SER A 145 13.87 9.75 -2.56
CA SER A 145 13.45 10.13 -3.92
C SER A 145 12.66 11.45 -3.89
N ASP A 146 12.89 12.32 -4.83
CA ASP A 146 12.12 13.55 -5.08
C ASP A 146 10.95 13.36 -6.05
N GLN A 147 10.73 12.12 -6.50
CA GLN A 147 9.70 11.74 -7.46
C GLN A 147 8.62 10.87 -6.82
N LEU A 148 7.47 10.78 -7.51
CA LEU A 148 6.49 9.74 -7.25
C LEU A 148 7.18 8.38 -7.32
N THR A 149 7.09 7.60 -6.24
CA THR A 149 7.80 6.32 -6.14
C THR A 149 6.85 5.22 -5.71
N ILE A 150 6.87 4.11 -6.42
CA ILE A 150 6.19 2.88 -6.03
C ILE A 150 7.26 1.89 -5.59
N ALA A 151 7.24 1.50 -4.33
CA ALA A 151 8.05 0.43 -3.79
C ALA A 151 7.16 -0.78 -3.51
N ARG A 152 7.52 -1.94 -4.05
CA ARG A 152 6.80 -3.19 -3.82
C ARG A 152 7.64 -4.13 -2.99
N SER A 153 7.09 -4.62 -1.88
CA SER A 153 7.63 -5.72 -1.10
C SER A 153 6.85 -7.00 -1.40
N GLU A 154 7.57 -8.10 -1.62
CA GLU A 154 6.97 -9.43 -1.71
C GLU A 154 6.78 -9.99 -0.30
N GLU A 155 5.55 -10.34 0.03
CA GLU A 155 5.25 -11.06 1.26
C GLU A 155 5.14 -12.55 0.98
N HIS A 156 5.90 -13.35 1.71
CA HIS A 156 5.73 -14.80 1.72
C HIS A 156 4.60 -15.14 2.68
N THR A 157 3.45 -15.42 2.15
CA THR A 157 2.16 -15.58 2.84
C THR A 157 2.08 -16.67 3.89
N SER A 158 3.05 -17.58 3.97
CA SER A 158 3.03 -18.68 4.92
C SER A 158 3.30 -18.28 6.37
N GLU A 159 3.95 -17.14 6.61
CA GLU A 159 4.36 -16.72 7.95
C GLU A 159 3.50 -15.59 8.54
N LEU A 160 2.80 -14.83 7.70
CA LEU A 160 1.98 -13.70 8.14
C LEU A 160 0.52 -14.05 8.44
N GLN A 161 0.19 -15.33 8.38
CA GLN A 161 -1.10 -15.87 8.80
C GLN A 161 -1.15 -16.21 10.29
N SER A 162 -0.24 -15.62 11.08
CA SER A 162 -0.40 -15.68 12.52
C SER A 162 -1.77 -15.11 12.85
N PRO A 163 -2.66 -15.89 13.47
CA PRO A 163 -3.99 -15.39 13.79
C PRO A 163 -3.79 -14.18 14.69
N MET A 164 -4.23 -13.02 14.23
CA MET A 164 -4.45 -11.93 15.15
C MET A 164 -5.58 -12.38 16.07
N TYR A 165 -5.19 -12.84 17.25
CA TYR A 165 -6.11 -12.97 18.34
C TYR A 165 -6.57 -11.57 18.69
N LEU A 166 -7.81 -11.27 18.38
CA LEU A 166 -8.55 -10.19 19.00
C LEU A 166 -8.78 -10.53 20.46
#